data_de75ea0f20af2b42849017a73bb21d14
#
_entry.id   de75ea0f20af2b42849017a73bb21d14
#
_cell.length_a   1.000
_cell.length_b   1.000
_cell.length_c   1.000
_cell.angle_alpha   90.00
_cell.angle_beta   90.00
_cell.angle_gamma   90.00
#
_symmetry.space_group_name_H-M   'P 1'
#
loop_
_entity.id
_entity.type
_entity.pdbx_description
1 polymer ?
#
loop_
_entity_poly.entity_id
_entity_poly.type
_entity_poly.pdbx_seq_one_letter_code
_entity_poly.pdbx_strand_id
1 'polypeptide(L)'
;QMCIRDRKYPDPLSRDEIFALLDHFRYVIPQGGPMTGIGNNLQIASLSNCFVIGHKKPADSYGGIIRMDEEQVQIMKRRGGVGHDLSHLRPTGSPVLNSALTSTGIVPFMERYSNSTREVAQDGRRGALMLTISIKHPDAERFIDAKVDTSKVTGANVSVKIDDAFMRAAIAGKPYHQQFPIDAEKPMYEQEIDAAALWRKIIHNAWKSAEPGVLFWDTILRESVPDCYADEGFNTVSTNPCGEIPLCPYDSCRLLALNLYSYVDKPFTAEASFDFAKFRDHVAKAMRMMDDIIDLELEKVEQIIAKIEADPEEDDIRYVESNLWKKVREMALKGRRTGLGITAEGDMIAALGMRYGSDEAVAFAVEVHKALALAAYGASVAMAEQRGAFPLY
;
A
#
# COMPACT_ATOMS: atom_id res chain seq x y z
N GLN A 1 -3.76 -19.22 -16.87
CA GLN A 1 -3.98 -19.60 -15.45
C GLN A 1 -5.27 -19.00 -14.90
N MET A 2 -5.53 -17.69 -15.08
CA MET A 2 -6.78 -17.05 -14.62
C MET A 2 -8.03 -17.80 -15.13
N CYS A 3 -8.19 -18.01 -16.42
CA CYS A 3 -9.36 -18.75 -16.96
C CYS A 3 -9.49 -20.20 -16.44
N ILE A 4 -8.39 -20.83 -15.99
CA ILE A 4 -8.45 -22.15 -15.35
C ILE A 4 -9.04 -22.05 -13.95
N ARG A 5 -8.70 -20.99 -13.22
CA ARG A 5 -9.24 -20.73 -11.87
C ARG A 5 -10.70 -20.31 -11.92
N ASP A 6 -11.05 -19.44 -12.85
CA ASP A 6 -12.40 -18.95 -13.03
C ASP A 6 -13.40 -20.07 -13.39
N ARG A 7 -12.96 -21.16 -14.03
CA ARG A 7 -13.79 -22.34 -14.33
C ARG A 7 -14.37 -23.07 -13.11
N LYS A 8 -13.89 -22.78 -11.91
CA LYS A 8 -14.48 -23.30 -10.68
C LYS A 8 -15.83 -22.65 -10.34
N TYR A 9 -16.13 -21.52 -10.96
CA TYR A 9 -17.25 -20.65 -10.62
C TYR A 9 -18.24 -20.58 -11.79
N PRO A 10 -19.51 -20.20 -11.56
CA PRO A 10 -20.49 -19.95 -12.61
C PRO A 10 -20.03 -18.88 -13.59
N ASP A 11 -20.45 -19.00 -14.85
CA ASP A 11 -20.18 -18.03 -15.93
C ASP A 11 -18.71 -17.61 -16.07
N PRO A 12 -17.77 -18.57 -16.21
CA PRO A 12 -16.35 -18.26 -16.22
C PRO A 12 -15.96 -17.47 -17.47
N LEU A 13 -15.04 -16.52 -17.30
CA LEU A 13 -14.41 -15.84 -18.43
C LEU A 13 -13.64 -16.85 -19.28
N SER A 14 -13.89 -16.81 -20.59
CA SER A 14 -13.14 -17.60 -21.56
C SER A 14 -11.68 -17.11 -21.68
N ARG A 15 -10.81 -17.97 -22.21
CA ARG A 15 -9.44 -17.59 -22.54
C ARG A 15 -9.41 -16.39 -23.52
N ASP A 16 -10.30 -16.40 -24.49
CA ASP A 16 -10.32 -15.39 -25.55
C ASP A 16 -10.80 -14.03 -25.02
N GLU A 17 -11.76 -13.99 -24.09
CA GLU A 17 -12.16 -12.76 -23.41
C GLU A 17 -11.01 -12.17 -22.58
N ILE A 18 -10.33 -12.99 -21.77
CA ILE A 18 -9.17 -12.54 -20.99
C ILE A 18 -8.05 -12.08 -21.93
N PHE A 19 -7.80 -12.81 -23.01
CA PHE A 19 -6.79 -12.43 -24.00
C PHE A 19 -7.13 -11.07 -24.64
N ALA A 20 -8.39 -10.87 -25.07
CA ALA A 20 -8.83 -9.63 -25.69
C ALA A 20 -8.67 -8.40 -24.76
N LEU A 21 -8.85 -8.58 -23.45
CA LEU A 21 -8.65 -7.53 -22.45
C LEU A 21 -7.18 -7.16 -22.28
N LEU A 22 -6.27 -8.15 -22.34
CA LEU A 22 -4.84 -8.00 -22.07
C LEU A 22 -4.00 -7.76 -23.32
N ASP A 23 -4.53 -8.06 -24.52
CA ASP A 23 -3.78 -8.03 -25.77
C ASP A 23 -3.22 -6.62 -26.04
N HIS A 24 -1.91 -6.53 -26.27
CA HIS A 24 -1.15 -5.28 -26.42
C HIS A 24 -1.38 -4.29 -25.27
N PHE A 25 -1.82 -4.74 -24.09
CA PHE A 25 -2.21 -3.90 -22.95
C PHE A 25 -3.25 -2.83 -23.30
N ARG A 26 -4.09 -3.16 -24.25
CA ARG A 26 -5.06 -2.20 -24.80
C ARG A 26 -6.05 -1.73 -23.75
N TYR A 27 -6.67 -2.65 -23.02
CA TYR A 27 -7.73 -2.34 -22.06
C TYR A 27 -7.31 -2.55 -20.62
N VAL A 28 -6.63 -3.65 -20.32
CA VAL A 28 -6.21 -4.03 -18.98
C VAL A 28 -4.71 -4.24 -18.93
N ILE A 29 -4.07 -3.62 -17.96
CA ILE A 29 -2.62 -3.68 -17.75
C ILE A 29 -2.36 -4.26 -16.36
N PRO A 30 -1.83 -5.51 -16.26
CA PRO A 30 -1.39 -6.05 -14.98
C PRO A 30 -0.21 -5.25 -14.44
N GLN A 31 -0.17 -5.00 -13.15
CA GLN A 31 0.97 -4.38 -12.50
C GLN A 31 2.08 -5.41 -12.21
N GLY A 32 3.24 -4.94 -11.75
CA GLY A 32 4.49 -5.68 -11.71
C GLY A 32 4.44 -7.12 -11.19
N GLY A 33 3.77 -7.41 -10.06
CA GLY A 33 3.66 -8.76 -9.49
C GLY A 33 2.92 -9.74 -10.41
N PRO A 34 1.66 -9.47 -10.79
CA PRO A 34 0.93 -10.32 -11.72
C PRO A 34 1.61 -10.46 -13.08
N MET A 35 2.14 -9.35 -13.64
CA MET A 35 2.80 -9.35 -14.95
C MET A 35 4.02 -10.26 -14.99
N THR A 36 4.84 -10.27 -13.94
CA THR A 36 6.09 -11.03 -13.89
C THR A 36 5.96 -12.43 -13.29
N GLY A 37 4.92 -12.64 -12.46
CA GLY A 37 4.78 -13.85 -11.66
C GLY A 37 3.79 -14.87 -12.21
N ILE A 38 2.74 -14.43 -12.94
CA ILE A 38 1.76 -15.36 -13.51
C ILE A 38 2.43 -16.19 -14.61
N GLY A 39 2.41 -17.53 -14.45
CA GLY A 39 3.07 -18.46 -15.36
C GLY A 39 4.57 -18.62 -15.16
N ASN A 40 5.18 -17.84 -14.28
CA ASN A 40 6.59 -17.99 -13.93
C ASN A 40 6.75 -19.10 -12.87
N ASN A 41 7.39 -20.20 -13.24
CA ASN A 41 7.71 -21.33 -12.38
C ASN A 41 9.21 -21.37 -11.99
N LEU A 42 10.02 -20.43 -12.50
CA LEU A 42 11.45 -20.35 -12.21
C LEU A 42 11.73 -19.65 -10.88
N GLN A 43 10.85 -18.73 -10.50
CA GLN A 43 10.98 -17.95 -9.26
C GLN A 43 9.79 -18.23 -8.34
N ILE A 44 10.10 -18.59 -7.09
CA ILE A 44 9.09 -18.72 -6.03
C ILE A 44 8.93 -17.34 -5.40
N ALA A 45 7.98 -16.58 -5.92
CA ALA A 45 7.70 -15.18 -5.53
C ALA A 45 6.21 -14.91 -5.44
N SER A 46 5.83 -13.87 -4.69
CA SER A 46 4.47 -13.38 -4.57
C SER A 46 4.01 -12.69 -5.86
N LEU A 47 2.71 -12.71 -6.12
CA LEU A 47 2.04 -11.89 -7.13
C LEU A 47 1.63 -10.52 -6.58
N SER A 48 1.73 -10.31 -5.27
CA SER A 48 1.47 -9.02 -4.64
C SER A 48 2.69 -8.12 -4.76
N ASN A 49 2.47 -6.84 -5.01
CA ASN A 49 3.53 -5.85 -5.11
C ASN A 49 3.81 -5.15 -3.79
N CYS A 50 2.78 -5.00 -2.96
CA CYS A 50 2.76 -4.08 -1.85
C CYS A 50 2.22 -4.77 -0.61
N PHE A 51 2.92 -4.57 0.50
CA PHE A 51 2.59 -5.13 1.81
C PHE A 51 2.75 -4.05 2.88
N VAL A 52 1.99 -4.18 3.95
CA VAL A 52 2.27 -3.51 5.20
C VAL A 52 2.58 -4.56 6.25
N ILE A 53 3.59 -4.33 7.06
CA ILE A 53 3.91 -5.17 8.21
C ILE A 53 3.73 -4.39 9.50
N GLY A 54 3.54 -5.09 10.60
CA GLY A 54 3.35 -4.49 11.91
C GLY A 54 3.03 -5.53 12.95
N HIS A 55 3.13 -5.17 14.19
CA HIS A 55 2.73 -6.04 15.30
C HIS A 55 1.30 -5.73 15.71
N LYS A 56 0.53 -6.77 16.06
CA LYS A 56 -0.81 -6.62 16.64
C LYS A 56 -0.78 -5.78 17.93
N LYS A 57 0.31 -5.91 18.70
CA LYS A 57 0.66 -5.01 19.80
C LYS A 57 2.03 -4.42 19.48
N PRO A 58 2.11 -3.14 19.13
CA PRO A 58 3.37 -2.49 18.80
C PRO A 58 4.40 -2.66 19.92
N ALA A 59 5.63 -2.99 19.54
CA ALA A 59 6.73 -3.21 20.48
C ALA A 59 7.93 -2.35 20.08
N ASP A 60 8.45 -1.58 21.03
CA ASP A 60 9.62 -0.73 20.87
C ASP A 60 10.91 -1.32 21.48
N SER A 61 10.90 -2.61 21.76
CA SER A 61 12.08 -3.36 22.17
C SER A 61 12.99 -3.66 20.98
N TYR A 62 14.29 -3.85 21.21
CA TYR A 62 15.20 -4.32 20.15
C TYR A 62 14.72 -5.59 19.48
N GLY A 63 14.11 -6.52 20.21
CA GLY A 63 13.51 -7.72 19.63
C GLY A 63 12.39 -7.39 18.63
N GLY A 64 11.51 -6.44 18.96
CA GLY A 64 10.46 -5.97 18.07
C GLY A 64 11.01 -5.24 16.83
N ILE A 65 11.99 -4.36 17.03
CA ILE A 65 12.64 -3.58 15.96
C ILE A 65 13.37 -4.49 14.97
N ILE A 66 14.17 -5.45 15.47
CA ILE A 66 14.89 -6.39 14.61
C ILE A 66 13.94 -7.34 13.90
N ARG A 67 12.84 -7.74 14.56
CA ARG A 67 11.81 -8.56 13.95
C ARG A 67 11.16 -7.85 12.74
N MET A 68 10.89 -6.57 12.85
CA MET A 68 10.37 -5.76 11.74
C MET A 68 11.35 -5.70 10.57
N ASP A 69 12.65 -5.55 10.85
CA ASP A 69 13.71 -5.55 9.84
C ASP A 69 13.80 -6.91 9.11
N GLU A 70 13.74 -8.00 9.86
CA GLU A 70 13.74 -9.34 9.30
C GLU A 70 12.50 -9.61 8.44
N GLU A 71 11.28 -9.32 8.94
CA GLU A 71 10.04 -9.48 8.19
C GLU A 71 10.06 -8.64 6.89
N GLN A 72 10.60 -7.41 6.92
CA GLN A 72 10.81 -6.56 5.76
C GLN A 72 11.67 -7.24 4.69
N VAL A 73 12.81 -7.77 5.06
CA VAL A 73 13.74 -8.48 4.17
C VAL A 73 13.10 -9.73 3.58
N GLN A 74 12.38 -10.50 4.41
CA GLN A 74 11.70 -11.73 3.97
C GLN A 74 10.61 -11.47 2.92
N ILE A 75 9.89 -10.35 3.00
CA ILE A 75 8.95 -9.96 1.94
C ILE A 75 9.70 -9.48 0.70
N MET A 76 10.72 -8.63 0.88
CA MET A 76 11.46 -8.05 -0.24
C MET A 76 12.14 -9.11 -1.10
N LYS A 77 12.72 -10.15 -0.51
CA LYS A 77 13.33 -11.26 -1.29
C LYS A 77 12.31 -12.05 -2.13
N ARG A 78 11.00 -11.92 -1.84
CA ARG A 78 9.88 -12.47 -2.62
C ARG A 78 9.20 -11.44 -3.52
N ARG A 79 9.92 -10.33 -3.84
CA ARG A 79 9.53 -9.23 -4.75
C ARG A 79 8.48 -8.25 -4.21
N GLY A 80 8.09 -8.35 -2.94
CA GLY A 80 7.19 -7.39 -2.30
C GLY A 80 7.90 -6.07 -1.95
N GLY A 81 7.18 -4.95 -2.07
CA GLY A 81 7.51 -3.70 -1.40
C GLY A 81 6.82 -3.64 -0.04
N VAL A 82 7.41 -2.96 0.93
CA VAL A 82 6.95 -2.99 2.31
C VAL A 82 6.72 -1.58 2.85
N GLY A 83 5.67 -1.40 3.65
CA GLY A 83 5.48 -0.22 4.48
C GLY A 83 5.32 -0.60 5.95
N HIS A 84 5.83 0.22 6.85
CA HIS A 84 5.54 0.09 8.28
C HIS A 84 5.64 1.41 9.04
N ASP A 85 5.01 1.45 10.20
CA ASP A 85 4.86 2.64 11.02
C ASP A 85 5.87 2.67 12.17
N LEU A 86 6.47 3.82 12.40
CA LEU A 86 7.47 4.04 13.47
C LEU A 86 6.88 4.74 14.70
N SER A 87 5.60 5.09 14.69
CA SER A 87 4.97 5.88 15.76
C SER A 87 4.97 5.19 17.14
N HIS A 88 5.25 3.88 17.16
CA HIS A 88 5.32 3.10 18.39
C HIS A 88 6.73 3.03 19.00
N LEU A 89 7.75 3.51 18.30
CA LEU A 89 9.11 3.57 18.82
C LEU A 89 9.26 4.78 19.74
N ARG A 90 9.89 4.59 20.92
CA ARG A 90 10.04 5.70 21.87
C ARG A 90 10.94 6.81 21.34
N PRO A 91 10.62 8.08 21.65
CA PRO A 91 11.37 9.23 21.17
C PRO A 91 12.76 9.33 21.80
N THR A 92 13.58 10.16 21.17
CA THR A 92 14.94 10.50 21.66
C THR A 92 14.91 10.99 23.10
N GLY A 93 15.83 10.48 23.91
CA GLY A 93 15.97 10.88 25.32
C GLY A 93 15.02 10.18 26.29
N SER A 94 14.04 9.41 25.79
CA SER A 94 13.15 8.63 26.66
C SER A 94 13.95 7.59 27.46
N PRO A 95 13.57 7.30 28.71
CA PRO A 95 14.28 6.32 29.53
C PRO A 95 14.14 4.91 28.94
N VAL A 96 15.24 4.15 28.99
CA VAL A 96 15.31 2.73 28.67
C VAL A 96 15.95 1.95 29.80
N LEU A 97 15.50 0.70 29.98
CA LEU A 97 15.98 -0.20 31.03
C LEU A 97 17.18 -1.05 30.56
N ASN A 98 18.08 -0.46 29.80
CA ASN A 98 19.32 -1.10 29.35
C ASN A 98 20.54 -0.21 29.68
N SER A 99 21.74 -0.63 29.27
CA SER A 99 22.98 0.09 29.54
C SER A 99 23.07 1.50 28.95
N ALA A 100 22.23 1.85 27.99
CA ALA A 100 22.21 3.18 27.38
C ALA A 100 21.46 4.22 28.22
N LEU A 101 20.58 3.80 29.14
CA LEU A 101 19.70 4.60 29.99
C LEU A 101 18.71 5.49 29.26
N THR A 102 19.03 5.93 28.03
CA THR A 102 18.17 6.77 27.20
C THR A 102 18.09 6.25 25.77
N SER A 103 16.94 6.49 25.11
CA SER A 103 16.69 6.14 23.71
C SER A 103 17.41 7.09 22.76
N THR A 104 17.93 6.55 21.66
CA THR A 104 18.46 7.33 20.53
C THR A 104 17.37 7.87 19.60
N GLY A 105 16.11 7.49 19.84
CA GLY A 105 14.98 7.88 19.00
C GLY A 105 14.86 7.06 17.70
N ILE A 106 14.09 7.59 16.74
CA ILE A 106 13.69 6.84 15.54
C ILE A 106 14.73 6.85 14.41
N VAL A 107 15.57 7.89 14.30
CA VAL A 107 16.44 8.10 13.11
C VAL A 107 17.42 6.93 12.88
N PRO A 108 18.12 6.39 13.88
CA PRO A 108 19.00 5.23 13.69
C PRO A 108 18.27 3.99 13.15
N PHE A 109 17.00 3.82 13.52
CA PHE A 109 16.19 2.71 13.01
C PHE A 109 15.70 2.95 11.59
N MET A 110 15.42 4.21 11.20
CA MET A 110 15.17 4.56 9.80
C MET A 110 16.37 4.23 8.92
N GLU A 111 17.59 4.56 9.36
CA GLU A 111 18.83 4.22 8.64
C GLU A 111 19.01 2.70 8.52
N ARG A 112 18.74 1.95 9.60
CA ARG A 112 18.78 0.49 9.61
C ARG A 112 17.85 -0.11 8.56
N TYR A 113 16.58 0.20 8.60
CA TYR A 113 15.57 -0.33 7.66
C TYR A 113 15.87 0.08 6.21
N SER A 114 16.37 1.30 6.01
CA SER A 114 16.83 1.79 4.72
C SER A 114 18.02 0.99 4.18
N ASN A 115 18.97 0.61 5.04
CA ASN A 115 20.12 -0.18 4.66
C ASN A 115 19.72 -1.60 4.24
N SER A 116 18.91 -2.27 5.04
CA SER A 116 18.38 -3.61 4.72
C SER A 116 17.62 -3.63 3.39
N THR A 117 16.85 -2.56 3.09
CA THR A 117 16.18 -2.43 1.78
C THR A 117 17.16 -2.41 0.62
N ARG A 118 18.33 -1.78 0.77
CA ARG A 118 19.34 -1.69 -0.29
C ARG A 118 20.13 -2.98 -0.50
N GLU A 119 20.22 -3.81 0.52
CA GLU A 119 20.91 -5.10 0.47
C GLU A 119 20.13 -6.14 -0.34
N VAL A 120 18.79 -6.05 -0.33
CA VAL A 120 17.94 -7.05 -0.99
C VAL A 120 17.90 -6.82 -2.50
N ALA A 121 18.49 -7.74 -3.23
CA ALA A 121 18.38 -7.81 -4.69
C ALA A 121 17.11 -8.54 -5.13
N GLN A 122 16.41 -7.99 -6.14
CA GLN A 122 15.18 -8.54 -6.70
C GLN A 122 15.32 -8.79 -8.21
N ASP A 123 16.44 -9.37 -8.67
CA ASP A 123 16.70 -9.64 -10.09
C ASP A 123 16.59 -8.35 -10.96
N GLY A 124 17.54 -7.44 -10.75
CA GLY A 124 17.60 -6.14 -11.45
C GLY A 124 16.66 -5.05 -10.89
N ARG A 125 15.87 -5.36 -9.86
CA ARG A 125 15.04 -4.42 -9.11
C ARG A 125 15.56 -4.27 -7.69
N ARG A 126 15.43 -3.08 -7.10
CA ARG A 126 15.71 -2.85 -5.67
C ARG A 126 14.48 -3.10 -4.82
N GLY A 127 14.67 -3.39 -3.54
CA GLY A 127 13.62 -3.35 -2.52
C GLY A 127 12.95 -1.97 -2.48
N ALA A 128 11.73 -1.89 -2.01
CA ALA A 128 10.99 -0.65 -1.84
C ALA A 128 10.39 -0.61 -0.43
N LEU A 129 10.58 0.53 0.24
CA LEU A 129 10.17 0.73 1.63
C LEU A 129 9.43 2.05 1.80
N MET A 130 8.35 2.04 2.59
CA MET A 130 7.72 3.21 3.17
C MET A 130 7.89 3.18 4.68
N LEU A 131 8.40 4.26 5.25
CA LEU A 131 8.38 4.51 6.69
C LEU A 131 7.38 5.64 6.97
N THR A 132 6.47 5.41 7.91
CA THR A 132 5.49 6.41 8.34
C THR A 132 5.67 6.77 9.80
N ILE A 133 5.28 7.97 10.18
CA ILE A 133 5.19 8.42 11.57
C ILE A 133 3.97 9.33 11.77
N SER A 134 3.33 9.23 12.93
CA SER A 134 2.30 10.19 13.33
C SER A 134 2.90 11.55 13.65
N ILE A 135 2.25 12.63 13.23
CA ILE A 135 2.63 14.01 13.62
C ILE A 135 2.54 14.23 15.14
N LYS A 136 1.78 13.39 15.85
CA LYS A 136 1.71 13.39 17.33
C LYS A 136 3.00 12.95 18.00
N HIS A 137 3.87 12.23 17.27
CA HIS A 137 5.09 11.69 17.85
C HIS A 137 6.11 12.77 18.12
N PRO A 138 6.78 12.80 19.31
CA PRO A 138 7.77 13.83 19.64
C PRO A 138 8.98 13.92 18.70
N ASP A 139 9.38 12.82 18.08
CA ASP A 139 10.45 12.80 17.07
C ASP A 139 9.95 13.08 15.63
N ALA A 140 8.69 13.52 15.42
CA ALA A 140 8.16 13.79 14.08
C ALA A 140 9.01 14.82 13.31
N GLU A 141 9.52 15.86 13.99
CA GLU A 141 10.39 16.84 13.35
C GLU A 141 11.72 16.23 12.90
N ARG A 142 12.33 15.34 13.70
CA ARG A 142 13.56 14.62 13.34
C ARG A 142 13.33 13.68 12.15
N PHE A 143 12.17 13.05 12.08
CA PHE A 143 11.74 12.23 10.95
C PHE A 143 11.63 13.07 9.65
N ILE A 144 10.99 14.23 9.73
CA ILE A 144 10.82 15.16 8.63
C ILE A 144 12.18 15.62 8.07
N ASP A 145 13.15 15.82 8.95
CA ASP A 145 14.50 16.27 8.60
C ASP A 145 15.44 15.12 8.17
N ALA A 146 15.06 13.86 8.38
CA ALA A 146 15.97 12.72 8.19
C ALA A 146 16.50 12.55 6.76
N LYS A 147 15.78 13.05 5.75
CA LYS A 147 16.20 12.98 4.33
C LYS A 147 16.64 14.33 3.75
N VAL A 148 16.77 15.37 4.54
CA VAL A 148 17.37 16.64 4.09
C VAL A 148 18.85 16.43 3.72
N ASP A 149 19.53 15.54 4.45
CA ASP A 149 20.80 14.96 4.03
C ASP A 149 20.51 13.79 3.06
N THR A 150 20.71 14.05 1.77
CA THR A 150 20.42 13.10 0.69
C THR A 150 21.28 11.84 0.71
N SER A 151 22.30 11.76 1.56
CA SER A 151 23.13 10.56 1.78
C SER A 151 22.50 9.57 2.76
N LYS A 152 21.49 10.00 3.54
CA LYS A 152 20.83 9.21 4.58
C LYS A 152 19.47 8.68 4.14
N VAL A 153 19.06 7.57 4.71
CA VAL A 153 17.74 6.93 4.47
C VAL A 153 17.40 6.80 2.97
N THR A 154 18.38 6.49 2.14
CA THR A 154 18.26 6.46 0.67
C THR A 154 17.45 5.27 0.14
N GLY A 155 17.21 4.26 0.97
CA GLY A 155 16.45 3.05 0.62
C GLY A 155 14.98 3.08 1.04
N ALA A 156 14.48 4.20 1.58
CA ALA A 156 13.10 4.33 2.03
C ALA A 156 12.46 5.64 1.56
N ASN A 157 11.18 5.57 1.19
CA ASN A 157 10.29 6.72 1.15
C ASN A 157 9.81 7.02 2.57
N VAL A 158 9.57 8.27 2.90
CA VAL A 158 9.11 8.70 4.22
C VAL A 158 7.85 9.55 4.11
N SER A 159 6.85 9.27 4.94
CA SER A 159 5.59 10.03 4.95
C SER A 159 5.11 10.30 6.37
N VAL A 160 4.62 11.52 6.61
CA VAL A 160 4.06 11.93 7.90
C VAL A 160 2.55 11.77 7.88
N LYS A 161 2.03 11.06 8.89
CA LYS A 161 0.59 10.93 9.13
C LYS A 161 0.10 12.17 9.86
N ILE A 162 -0.65 13.01 9.17
CA ILE A 162 -1.17 14.29 9.67
C ILE A 162 -2.63 14.13 10.06
N ASP A 163 -2.95 14.47 11.30
CA ASP A 163 -4.32 14.48 11.78
C ASP A 163 -5.01 15.85 11.54
N ASP A 164 -6.33 15.86 11.61
CA ASP A 164 -7.15 17.05 11.43
C ASP A 164 -6.88 18.11 12.51
N ALA A 165 -6.51 17.68 13.74
CA ALA A 165 -6.20 18.59 14.85
C ALA A 165 -4.94 19.40 14.57
N PHE A 166 -3.88 18.75 14.03
CA PHE A 166 -2.66 19.43 13.62
C PHE A 166 -2.95 20.45 12.50
N MET A 167 -3.72 20.06 11.47
CA MET A 167 -4.05 20.97 10.37
C MET A 167 -4.82 22.18 10.86
N ARG A 168 -5.82 21.99 11.74
CA ARG A 168 -6.54 23.11 12.37
C ARG A 168 -5.63 24.02 13.19
N ALA A 169 -4.71 23.45 13.96
CA ALA A 169 -3.73 24.23 14.74
C ALA A 169 -2.78 25.02 13.82
N ALA A 170 -2.26 24.38 12.76
CA ALA A 170 -1.36 25.03 11.81
C ALA A 170 -2.03 26.22 11.07
N ILE A 171 -3.28 26.05 10.64
CA ILE A 171 -4.06 27.12 9.97
C ILE A 171 -4.35 28.26 10.96
N ALA A 172 -4.68 27.95 12.22
CA ALA A 172 -5.02 28.94 13.24
C ALA A 172 -3.79 29.59 13.92
N GLY A 173 -2.56 29.16 13.59
CA GLY A 173 -1.33 29.61 14.25
C GLY A 173 -1.29 29.27 15.74
N LYS A 174 -1.86 28.15 16.15
CA LYS A 174 -1.91 27.67 17.53
C LYS A 174 -0.86 26.60 17.79
N PRO A 175 -0.43 26.39 19.04
CA PRO A 175 0.40 25.26 19.42
C PRO A 175 -0.34 23.93 19.18
N TYR A 176 0.45 22.88 18.94
CA TYR A 176 -0.04 21.50 18.81
C TYR A 176 0.70 20.62 19.83
N HIS A 177 -0.07 19.71 20.43
CA HIS A 177 0.43 18.82 21.47
C HIS A 177 0.93 17.50 20.87
N GLN A 178 2.20 17.17 21.13
CA GLN A 178 2.82 15.89 20.81
C GLN A 178 3.01 15.07 22.08
N GLN A 179 2.87 13.75 21.95
CA GLN A 179 2.97 12.85 23.10
C GLN A 179 3.49 11.47 22.71
N PHE A 180 4.00 10.75 23.71
CA PHE A 180 4.38 9.34 23.57
C PHE A 180 3.99 8.54 24.83
N PRO A 181 3.38 7.33 24.69
CA PRO A 181 2.81 6.78 23.45
C PRO A 181 1.72 7.68 22.84
N ILE A 182 1.62 7.68 21.51
CA ILE A 182 0.78 8.65 20.79
C ILE A 182 -0.72 8.56 21.13
N ASP A 183 -1.20 7.39 21.56
CA ASP A 183 -2.60 7.12 21.86
C ASP A 183 -2.84 6.90 23.38
N ALA A 184 -1.83 7.19 24.22
CA ALA A 184 -1.96 6.99 25.67
C ALA A 184 -2.79 8.11 26.32
N GLU A 185 -3.71 7.74 27.22
CA GLU A 185 -4.41 8.72 28.06
C GLU A 185 -3.46 9.40 29.07
N LYS A 186 -2.39 8.69 29.48
CA LYS A 186 -1.35 9.18 30.37
C LYS A 186 0.00 8.93 29.69
N PRO A 187 0.44 9.85 28.84
CA PRO A 187 1.71 9.70 28.13
C PRO A 187 2.90 9.83 29.07
N MET A 188 4.00 9.17 28.70
CA MET A 188 5.28 9.28 29.41
C MET A 188 6.07 10.52 29.04
N TYR A 189 5.77 11.08 27.86
CA TYR A 189 6.44 12.27 27.32
C TYR A 189 5.42 13.13 26.61
N GLU A 190 5.51 14.43 26.84
CA GLU A 190 4.63 15.43 26.22
C GLU A 190 5.44 16.68 25.86
N GLN A 191 5.07 17.32 24.76
CA GLN A 191 5.60 18.63 24.38
C GLN A 191 4.60 19.41 23.55
N GLU A 192 4.69 20.73 23.60
CA GLU A 192 3.99 21.64 22.69
C GLU A 192 4.94 22.12 21.60
N ILE A 193 4.42 22.22 20.38
CA ILE A 193 5.16 22.70 19.20
C ILE A 193 4.36 23.79 18.46
N ASP A 194 5.06 24.62 17.71
CA ASP A 194 4.43 25.53 16.74
C ASP A 194 4.00 24.74 15.51
N ALA A 195 2.70 24.46 15.41
CA ALA A 195 2.12 23.70 14.32
C ALA A 195 2.35 24.37 12.95
N ALA A 196 2.23 25.71 12.88
CA ALA A 196 2.43 26.45 11.63
C ALA A 196 3.90 26.42 11.17
N ALA A 197 4.84 26.49 12.11
CA ALA A 197 6.28 26.37 11.80
C ALA A 197 6.62 24.98 11.30
N LEU A 198 6.12 23.91 11.95
CA LEU A 198 6.34 22.53 11.52
C LEU A 198 5.69 22.26 10.16
N TRP A 199 4.49 22.76 9.89
CA TRP A 199 3.84 22.65 8.59
C TRP A 199 4.67 23.34 7.47
N ARG A 200 5.17 24.55 7.71
CA ARG A 200 6.07 25.22 6.75
C ARG A 200 7.35 24.43 6.50
N LYS A 201 7.91 23.77 7.53
CA LYS A 201 9.08 22.90 7.39
C LYS A 201 8.79 21.69 6.51
N ILE A 202 7.64 21.02 6.69
CA ILE A 202 7.20 19.90 5.83
C ILE A 202 7.14 20.35 4.36
N ILE A 203 6.47 21.47 4.09
CA ILE A 203 6.35 22.02 2.74
C ILE A 203 7.73 22.36 2.15
N HIS A 204 8.60 22.99 2.95
CA HIS A 204 9.96 23.37 2.50
C HIS A 204 10.80 22.13 2.16
N ASN A 205 10.79 21.11 3.01
CA ASN A 205 11.54 19.88 2.79
C ASN A 205 11.00 19.12 1.57
N ALA A 206 9.67 19.02 1.41
CA ALA A 206 9.05 18.42 0.25
C ALA A 206 9.38 19.15 -1.05
N TRP A 207 9.40 20.48 -1.03
CA TRP A 207 9.85 21.29 -2.17
C TRP A 207 11.33 21.03 -2.52
N LYS A 208 12.20 20.92 -1.50
CA LYS A 208 13.66 20.79 -1.68
C LYS A 208 14.06 19.38 -2.14
N SER A 209 13.45 18.34 -1.60
CA SER A 209 13.89 16.93 -1.75
C SER A 209 12.79 15.97 -2.20
N ALA A 210 11.59 16.47 -2.52
CA ALA A 210 10.37 15.68 -2.80
C ALA A 210 9.88 14.81 -1.62
N GLU A 211 10.41 15.01 -0.42
CA GLU A 211 10.05 14.30 0.81
C GLU A 211 10.08 15.22 2.03
N PRO A 212 9.29 14.96 3.08
CA PRO A 212 8.40 13.80 3.26
C PRO A 212 7.11 13.91 2.43
N GLY A 213 6.49 12.75 2.16
CA GLY A 213 5.09 12.69 1.76
C GLY A 213 4.18 13.06 2.93
N VAL A 214 2.93 13.41 2.62
CA VAL A 214 1.89 13.74 3.60
C VAL A 214 0.71 12.78 3.44
N LEU A 215 0.30 12.18 4.54
CA LEU A 215 -0.88 11.32 4.63
C LEU A 215 -1.89 12.00 5.54
N PHE A 216 -3.03 12.44 5.00
CA PHE A 216 -4.13 12.99 5.79
C PHE A 216 -4.84 11.85 6.52
N TRP A 217 -4.33 11.54 7.72
CA TRP A 217 -4.57 10.25 8.37
C TRP A 217 -6.02 10.06 8.79
N ASP A 218 -6.66 11.08 9.36
CA ASP A 218 -8.05 10.99 9.76
C ASP A 218 -8.98 10.83 8.54
N THR A 219 -8.64 11.44 7.41
CA THR A 219 -9.36 11.23 6.15
C THR A 219 -9.18 9.81 5.65
N ILE A 220 -7.94 9.28 5.69
CA ILE A 220 -7.66 7.90 5.29
C ILE A 220 -8.48 6.92 6.11
N LEU A 221 -8.47 7.03 7.45
CA LEU A 221 -9.22 6.13 8.32
C LEU A 221 -10.74 6.24 8.12
N ARG A 222 -11.24 7.42 7.87
CA ARG A 222 -12.67 7.66 7.63
C ARG A 222 -13.17 7.10 6.31
N GLU A 223 -12.33 7.17 5.25
CA GLU A 223 -12.71 6.78 3.89
C GLU A 223 -12.22 5.38 3.50
N SER A 224 -11.35 4.75 4.28
CA SER A 224 -10.81 3.43 4.00
C SER A 224 -11.86 2.35 4.26
N VAL A 225 -12.34 1.71 3.19
CA VAL A 225 -13.39 0.68 3.27
C VAL A 225 -13.01 -0.49 4.20
N PRO A 226 -11.77 -1.03 4.20
CA PRO A 226 -11.42 -2.12 5.09
C PRO A 226 -11.44 -1.78 6.59
N ASP A 227 -11.36 -0.52 6.97
CA ASP A 227 -11.40 -0.10 8.36
C ASP A 227 -12.77 -0.33 9.04
N CYS A 228 -13.83 -0.63 8.27
CA CYS A 228 -15.10 -1.14 8.85
C CYS A 228 -14.92 -2.50 9.54
N TYR A 229 -13.83 -3.23 9.26
CA TYR A 229 -13.43 -4.50 9.89
C TYR A 229 -12.22 -4.33 10.84
N ALA A 230 -12.01 -3.15 11.39
CA ALA A 230 -10.87 -2.86 12.27
C ALA A 230 -10.81 -3.79 13.49
N ASP A 231 -11.96 -4.12 14.08
CA ASP A 231 -12.08 -5.05 15.23
C ASP A 231 -11.65 -6.49 14.88
N GLU A 232 -11.70 -6.85 13.60
CA GLU A 232 -11.24 -8.15 13.07
C GLU A 232 -9.76 -8.12 12.63
N GLY A 233 -9.04 -7.03 12.90
CA GLY A 233 -7.62 -6.87 12.61
C GLY A 233 -7.32 -6.20 11.26
N PHE A 234 -8.32 -5.63 10.59
CA PHE A 234 -8.17 -4.91 9.32
C PHE A 234 -8.02 -3.39 9.49
N ASN A 235 -7.61 -2.94 10.67
CA ASN A 235 -7.32 -1.53 10.91
C ASN A 235 -6.06 -1.07 10.15
N THR A 236 -6.19 0.01 9.40
CA THR A 236 -5.08 0.62 8.65
C THR A 236 -4.01 1.18 9.60
N VAL A 237 -2.75 0.84 9.37
CA VAL A 237 -1.61 1.30 10.20
C VAL A 237 -0.56 2.08 9.41
N SER A 238 -0.42 1.81 8.12
CA SER A 238 0.55 2.46 7.23
C SER A 238 0.09 2.33 5.79
N THR A 239 0.94 2.73 4.85
CA THR A 239 0.71 2.56 3.42
C THR A 239 1.79 1.68 2.79
N ASN A 240 1.55 1.22 1.55
CA ASN A 240 2.57 0.64 0.70
C ASN A 240 3.70 1.64 0.36
N PRO A 241 4.81 1.21 -0.28
CA PRO A 241 5.96 2.09 -0.55
C PRO A 241 5.67 3.37 -1.32
N CYS A 242 4.66 3.38 -2.19
CA CYS A 242 4.31 4.56 -3.00
C CYS A 242 3.27 5.47 -2.31
N GLY A 243 2.65 5.01 -1.22
CA GLY A 243 1.73 5.82 -0.40
C GLY A 243 0.26 5.81 -0.85
N GLU A 244 -0.07 5.13 -1.96
CA GLU A 244 -1.42 5.17 -2.54
C GLU A 244 -2.40 4.17 -1.94
N ILE A 245 -1.91 3.16 -1.18
CA ILE A 245 -2.78 2.11 -0.63
C ILE A 245 -2.60 2.02 0.89
N PRO A 246 -3.57 2.48 1.68
CA PRO A 246 -3.63 2.22 3.11
C PRO A 246 -3.88 0.73 3.37
N LEU A 247 -3.10 0.13 4.26
CA LEU A 247 -3.15 -1.31 4.54
C LEU A 247 -3.06 -1.57 6.05
N CYS A 248 -3.68 -2.67 6.48
CA CYS A 248 -3.49 -3.24 7.81
C CYS A 248 -2.26 -4.17 7.85
N PRO A 249 -1.78 -4.58 9.04
CA PRO A 249 -0.64 -5.47 9.15
C PRO A 249 -0.84 -6.79 8.40
N TYR A 250 0.17 -7.19 7.63
CA TYR A 250 0.22 -8.42 6.81
C TYR A 250 -0.76 -8.47 5.64
N ASP A 251 -1.46 -7.37 5.39
CA ASP A 251 -2.29 -7.24 4.19
C ASP A 251 -1.44 -6.86 2.98
N SER A 252 -1.97 -7.10 1.79
CA SER A 252 -1.25 -6.91 0.55
C SER A 252 -2.19 -6.53 -0.58
N CYS A 253 -1.65 -5.88 -1.60
CA CYS A 253 -2.42 -5.46 -2.75
C CYS A 253 -1.87 -6.08 -4.05
N ARG A 254 -2.79 -6.51 -4.92
CA ARG A 254 -2.57 -6.91 -6.31
C ARG A 254 -3.23 -5.88 -7.17
N LEU A 255 -2.58 -5.47 -8.24
CA LEU A 255 -3.00 -4.32 -9.03
C LEU A 255 -3.24 -4.69 -10.48
N LEU A 256 -4.38 -4.26 -11.02
CA LEU A 256 -4.65 -4.11 -12.45
C LEU A 256 -5.02 -2.66 -12.74
N ALA A 257 -4.66 -2.14 -13.90
CA ALA A 257 -5.08 -0.82 -14.35
C ALA A 257 -5.90 -0.91 -15.64
N LEU A 258 -6.97 -0.11 -15.72
CA LEU A 258 -7.74 0.09 -16.93
C LEU A 258 -7.14 1.26 -17.71
N ASN A 259 -6.91 1.08 -19.01
CA ASN A 259 -6.39 2.09 -19.91
C ASN A 259 -7.53 2.95 -20.44
N LEU A 260 -7.77 4.10 -19.84
CA LEU A 260 -8.92 4.96 -20.16
C LEU A 260 -8.92 5.47 -21.59
N TYR A 261 -7.75 5.73 -22.19
CA TYR A 261 -7.65 6.15 -23.59
C TYR A 261 -8.31 5.17 -24.55
N SER A 262 -8.26 3.87 -24.25
CA SER A 262 -8.80 2.81 -25.12
C SER A 262 -10.33 2.76 -25.20
N TYR A 263 -11.02 3.56 -24.41
CA TYR A 263 -12.48 3.71 -24.40
C TYR A 263 -12.93 4.99 -25.12
N VAL A 264 -12.01 5.77 -25.71
CA VAL A 264 -12.35 6.94 -26.50
C VAL A 264 -12.58 6.52 -27.96
N ASP A 265 -13.80 6.70 -28.41
CA ASP A 265 -14.15 6.55 -29.83
C ASP A 265 -13.82 7.83 -30.58
N LYS A 266 -13.34 7.71 -31.83
CA LYS A 266 -12.95 8.82 -32.71
C LYS A 266 -12.04 9.86 -32.01
N PRO A 267 -10.94 9.43 -31.37
CA PRO A 267 -10.07 10.31 -30.59
C PRO A 267 -9.56 11.50 -31.43
N PHE A 268 -9.39 12.65 -30.81
CA PHE A 268 -8.89 13.90 -31.40
C PHE A 268 -9.77 14.46 -32.53
N THR A 269 -11.07 14.14 -32.56
CA THR A 269 -12.03 14.73 -33.49
C THR A 269 -13.16 15.45 -32.74
N ALA A 270 -13.94 16.24 -33.43
CA ALA A 270 -15.11 16.89 -32.85
C ALA A 270 -16.23 15.87 -32.41
N GLU A 271 -16.15 14.64 -32.89
CA GLU A 271 -17.08 13.56 -32.57
C GLU A 271 -16.53 12.60 -31.49
N ALA A 272 -15.41 12.98 -30.84
CA ALA A 272 -14.81 12.15 -29.80
C ALA A 272 -15.78 11.92 -28.64
N SER A 273 -15.90 10.68 -28.20
CA SER A 273 -16.79 10.28 -27.11
C SER A 273 -16.21 9.12 -26.32
N PHE A 274 -16.60 8.99 -25.05
CA PHE A 274 -16.16 7.89 -24.19
C PHE A 274 -17.22 6.81 -24.13
N ASP A 275 -16.83 5.55 -24.43
CA ASP A 275 -17.72 4.38 -24.40
C ASP A 275 -17.88 3.86 -22.95
N PHE A 276 -18.80 4.47 -22.21
CA PHE A 276 -19.13 4.06 -20.84
C PHE A 276 -19.69 2.64 -20.75
N ALA A 277 -20.38 2.13 -21.78
CA ALA A 277 -20.97 0.79 -21.74
C ALA A 277 -19.86 -0.27 -21.76
N LYS A 278 -18.95 -0.18 -22.73
CA LYS A 278 -17.76 -1.04 -22.83
C LYS A 278 -16.87 -0.91 -21.61
N PHE A 279 -16.67 0.31 -21.11
CA PHE A 279 -15.87 0.55 -19.92
C PHE A 279 -16.42 -0.20 -18.70
N ARG A 280 -17.72 -0.09 -18.39
CA ARG A 280 -18.33 -0.79 -17.25
C ARG A 280 -18.27 -2.31 -17.41
N ASP A 281 -18.47 -2.86 -18.60
CA ASP A 281 -18.31 -4.30 -18.87
C ASP A 281 -16.87 -4.77 -18.57
N HIS A 282 -15.89 -4.03 -19.07
CA HIS A 282 -14.48 -4.36 -18.85
C HIS A 282 -14.06 -4.17 -17.36
N VAL A 283 -14.62 -3.20 -16.64
CA VAL A 283 -14.43 -3.06 -15.19
C VAL A 283 -14.92 -4.31 -14.46
N ALA A 284 -16.11 -4.80 -14.78
CA ALA A 284 -16.67 -6.00 -14.15
C ALA A 284 -15.79 -7.24 -14.42
N LYS A 285 -15.36 -7.42 -15.67
CA LYS A 285 -14.44 -8.51 -16.04
C LYS A 285 -13.07 -8.38 -15.38
N ALA A 286 -12.53 -7.16 -15.27
CA ALA A 286 -11.26 -6.91 -14.59
C ALA A 286 -11.36 -7.21 -13.09
N MET A 287 -12.46 -6.88 -12.42
CA MET A 287 -12.70 -7.25 -11.02
C MET A 287 -12.72 -8.77 -10.83
N ARG A 288 -13.35 -9.50 -11.75
CA ARG A 288 -13.34 -10.96 -11.73
C ARG A 288 -11.93 -11.53 -11.90
N MET A 289 -11.15 -10.97 -12.84
CA MET A 289 -9.74 -11.33 -13.01
C MET A 289 -8.90 -11.05 -11.75
N MET A 290 -9.19 -9.95 -11.03
CA MET A 290 -8.53 -9.62 -9.77
C MET A 290 -8.77 -10.69 -8.71
N ASP A 291 -9.99 -11.19 -8.57
CA ASP A 291 -10.31 -12.24 -7.60
C ASP A 291 -9.63 -13.58 -7.96
N ASP A 292 -9.52 -13.90 -9.26
CA ASP A 292 -8.74 -15.06 -9.74
C ASP A 292 -7.23 -14.90 -9.44
N ILE A 293 -6.71 -13.67 -9.49
CA ILE A 293 -5.31 -13.40 -9.11
C ILE A 293 -5.09 -13.64 -7.62
N ILE A 294 -6.10 -13.41 -6.76
CA ILE A 294 -5.99 -13.74 -5.34
C ILE A 294 -5.86 -15.25 -5.14
N ASP A 295 -6.63 -16.06 -5.86
CA ASP A 295 -6.48 -17.52 -5.80
C ASP A 295 -5.08 -17.97 -6.26
N LEU A 296 -4.56 -17.36 -7.32
CA LEU A 296 -3.21 -17.63 -7.79
C LEU A 296 -2.13 -17.17 -6.78
N GLU A 297 -2.35 -16.04 -6.12
CA GLU A 297 -1.45 -15.57 -5.05
C GLU A 297 -1.44 -16.54 -3.87
N LEU A 298 -2.60 -17.01 -3.42
CA LEU A 298 -2.68 -18.01 -2.35
C LEU A 298 -1.86 -19.28 -2.69
N GLU A 299 -1.93 -19.74 -3.95
CA GLU A 299 -1.10 -20.86 -4.41
C GLU A 299 0.41 -20.54 -4.40
N LYS A 300 0.79 -19.29 -4.78
CA LYS A 300 2.19 -18.85 -4.69
C LYS A 300 2.66 -18.77 -3.24
N VAL A 301 1.83 -18.30 -2.34
CA VAL A 301 2.14 -18.26 -0.90
C VAL A 301 2.30 -19.67 -0.33
N GLU A 302 1.48 -20.63 -0.72
CA GLU A 302 1.68 -22.05 -0.33
C GLU A 302 3.01 -22.60 -0.86
N GLN A 303 3.40 -22.25 -2.09
CA GLN A 303 4.71 -22.64 -2.64
C GLN A 303 5.87 -22.00 -1.85
N ILE A 304 5.71 -20.75 -1.41
CA ILE A 304 6.69 -20.05 -0.56
C ILE A 304 6.82 -20.78 0.78
N ILE A 305 5.71 -21.07 1.45
CA ILE A 305 5.69 -21.77 2.75
C ILE A 305 6.33 -23.16 2.60
N ALA A 306 5.95 -23.94 1.60
CA ALA A 306 6.52 -25.26 1.35
C ALA A 306 8.03 -25.19 1.08
N LYS A 307 8.52 -24.15 0.37
CA LYS A 307 9.97 -23.94 0.15
C LYS A 307 10.70 -23.65 1.46
N ILE A 308 10.10 -22.83 2.35
CA ILE A 308 10.69 -22.51 3.65
C ILE A 308 10.75 -23.74 4.54
N GLU A 309 9.69 -24.53 4.56
CA GLU A 309 9.62 -25.77 5.36
C GLU A 309 10.62 -26.85 4.88
N ALA A 310 10.96 -26.84 3.59
CA ALA A 310 11.97 -27.72 3.01
C ALA A 310 13.41 -27.21 3.13
N ASP A 311 13.63 -26.01 3.66
CA ASP A 311 14.96 -25.45 3.84
C ASP A 311 15.71 -26.21 4.95
N PRO A 312 17.01 -26.55 4.77
CA PRO A 312 17.78 -27.33 5.76
C PRO A 312 18.20 -26.55 7.01
N GLU A 313 17.87 -25.25 7.10
CA GLU A 313 18.18 -24.42 8.28
C GLU A 313 17.41 -24.86 9.53
N GLU A 314 17.87 -24.44 10.70
CA GLU A 314 17.22 -24.72 11.99
C GLU A 314 15.83 -24.05 12.08
N ASP A 315 14.94 -24.64 12.87
CA ASP A 315 13.54 -24.21 12.96
C ASP A 315 13.37 -22.77 13.47
N ASP A 316 14.23 -22.31 14.37
CA ASP A 316 14.22 -20.95 14.92
C ASP A 316 14.58 -19.91 13.85
N ILE A 317 15.49 -20.22 12.92
CA ILE A 317 15.82 -19.36 11.78
C ILE A 317 14.65 -19.31 10.80
N ARG A 318 14.07 -20.48 10.44
CA ARG A 318 12.94 -20.55 9.50
C ARG A 318 11.65 -19.96 10.06
N TYR A 319 11.53 -19.88 11.38
CA TYR A 319 10.28 -19.49 12.06
C TYR A 319 9.75 -18.13 11.64
N VAL A 320 10.63 -17.14 11.50
CA VAL A 320 10.21 -15.75 11.19
C VAL A 320 9.57 -15.69 9.82
N GLU A 321 10.24 -16.22 8.80
CA GLU A 321 9.73 -16.21 7.43
C GLU A 321 8.45 -17.05 7.30
N SER A 322 8.42 -18.25 7.89
CA SER A 322 7.25 -19.14 7.85
C SER A 322 6.04 -18.47 8.51
N ASN A 323 6.22 -17.89 9.71
CA ASN A 323 5.13 -17.23 10.44
C ASN A 323 4.64 -15.97 9.69
N LEU A 324 5.53 -15.21 9.08
CA LEU A 324 5.18 -14.05 8.25
C LEU A 324 4.25 -14.46 7.10
N TRP A 325 4.65 -15.44 6.30
CA TRP A 325 3.87 -15.86 5.13
C TRP A 325 2.56 -16.54 5.52
N LYS A 326 2.48 -17.21 6.67
CA LYS A 326 1.22 -17.73 7.24
C LYS A 326 0.25 -16.59 7.58
N LYS A 327 0.74 -15.48 8.16
CA LYS A 327 -0.07 -14.28 8.43
C LYS A 327 -0.54 -13.61 7.13
N VAL A 328 0.37 -13.43 6.17
CA VAL A 328 0.02 -12.87 4.84
C VAL A 328 -1.05 -13.72 4.15
N ARG A 329 -0.92 -15.05 4.21
CA ARG A 329 -1.93 -15.98 3.70
C ARG A 329 -3.28 -15.79 4.37
N GLU A 330 -3.31 -15.70 5.69
CA GLU A 330 -4.53 -15.50 6.48
C GLU A 330 -5.25 -14.22 6.07
N MET A 331 -4.53 -13.10 6.01
CA MET A 331 -5.10 -11.81 5.63
C MET A 331 -5.60 -11.81 4.18
N ALA A 332 -4.83 -12.38 3.24
CA ALA A 332 -5.25 -12.50 1.85
C ALA A 332 -6.50 -13.36 1.68
N LEU A 333 -6.61 -14.46 2.43
CA LEU A 333 -7.77 -15.36 2.41
C LEU A 333 -9.01 -14.69 2.99
N LYS A 334 -8.88 -14.02 4.15
CA LYS A 334 -10.00 -13.39 4.85
C LYS A 334 -10.55 -12.17 4.11
N GLY A 335 -9.67 -11.26 3.70
CA GLY A 335 -10.07 -9.98 3.15
C GLY A 335 -10.24 -9.94 1.64
N ARG A 336 -9.59 -10.85 0.91
CA ARG A 336 -9.59 -10.92 -0.58
C ARG A 336 -9.45 -9.54 -1.23
N ARG A 337 -8.52 -8.73 -0.76
CA ARG A 337 -8.35 -7.35 -1.22
C ARG A 337 -7.91 -7.28 -2.68
N THR A 338 -8.64 -6.49 -3.46
CA THR A 338 -8.36 -6.18 -4.87
C THR A 338 -7.92 -4.73 -5.02
N GLY A 339 -7.09 -4.44 -6.03
CA GLY A 339 -6.65 -3.10 -6.37
C GLY A 339 -6.85 -2.82 -7.86
N LEU A 340 -8.06 -2.40 -8.23
CA LEU A 340 -8.37 -2.00 -9.60
C LEU A 340 -8.22 -0.49 -9.74
N GLY A 341 -7.27 -0.07 -10.57
CA GLY A 341 -6.97 1.33 -10.84
C GLY A 341 -7.14 1.71 -12.29
N ILE A 342 -6.62 2.87 -12.64
CA ILE A 342 -6.66 3.43 -13.99
C ILE A 342 -5.27 3.86 -14.46
N THR A 343 -5.14 4.03 -15.78
CA THR A 343 -4.02 4.72 -16.43
C THR A 343 -4.52 5.51 -17.63
N ALA A 344 -3.68 6.39 -18.18
CA ALA A 344 -3.97 7.19 -19.37
C ALA A 344 -5.18 8.15 -19.23
N GLU A 345 -5.42 8.68 -18.04
CA GLU A 345 -6.49 9.68 -17.83
C GLU A 345 -6.19 10.99 -18.58
N GLY A 346 -4.95 11.46 -18.53
CA GLY A 346 -4.52 12.65 -19.29
C GLY A 346 -4.65 12.46 -20.79
N ASP A 347 -4.31 11.26 -21.31
CA ASP A 347 -4.46 10.92 -22.72
C ASP A 347 -5.94 10.86 -23.14
N MET A 348 -6.80 10.31 -22.28
CA MET A 348 -8.25 10.30 -22.50
C MET A 348 -8.81 11.72 -22.58
N ILE A 349 -8.44 12.58 -21.64
CA ILE A 349 -8.89 13.98 -21.60
C ILE A 349 -8.44 14.72 -22.87
N ALA A 350 -7.18 14.54 -23.26
CA ALA A 350 -6.64 15.14 -24.48
C ALA A 350 -7.34 14.61 -25.75
N ALA A 351 -7.60 13.30 -25.82
CA ALA A 351 -8.28 12.66 -26.94
C ALA A 351 -9.73 13.12 -27.10
N LEU A 352 -10.39 13.48 -26.00
CA LEU A 352 -11.74 14.08 -25.98
C LEU A 352 -11.75 15.58 -26.31
N GLY A 353 -10.56 16.20 -26.51
CA GLY A 353 -10.45 17.62 -26.83
C GLY A 353 -10.60 18.56 -25.62
N MET A 354 -10.55 18.03 -24.39
CA MET A 354 -10.67 18.80 -23.18
C MET A 354 -9.29 19.31 -22.70
N ARG A 355 -9.26 20.48 -22.09
CA ARG A 355 -8.04 20.98 -21.45
C ARG A 355 -7.86 20.32 -20.08
N TYR A 356 -6.72 19.66 -19.87
CA TYR A 356 -6.39 19.07 -18.57
C TYR A 356 -6.45 20.10 -17.44
N GLY A 357 -7.15 19.74 -16.34
CA GLY A 357 -7.34 20.62 -15.18
C GLY A 357 -8.39 21.73 -15.36
N SER A 358 -9.16 21.76 -16.47
CA SER A 358 -10.34 22.60 -16.58
C SER A 358 -11.51 22.03 -15.79
N ASP A 359 -12.48 22.87 -15.43
CA ASP A 359 -13.69 22.44 -14.72
C ASP A 359 -14.47 21.36 -15.49
N GLU A 360 -14.49 21.47 -16.83
CA GLU A 360 -15.09 20.47 -17.71
C GLU A 360 -14.37 19.12 -17.61
N ALA A 361 -13.04 19.10 -17.71
CA ALA A 361 -12.24 17.88 -17.60
C ALA A 361 -12.37 17.26 -16.21
N VAL A 362 -12.40 18.04 -15.15
CA VAL A 362 -12.61 17.57 -13.76
C VAL A 362 -13.99 16.95 -13.61
N ALA A 363 -15.04 17.60 -14.10
CA ALA A 363 -16.40 17.06 -14.07
C ALA A 363 -16.52 15.74 -14.83
N PHE A 364 -15.88 15.65 -15.99
CA PHE A 364 -15.84 14.43 -16.79
C PHE A 364 -15.05 13.30 -16.07
N ALA A 365 -13.90 13.60 -15.49
CA ALA A 365 -13.12 12.66 -14.70
C ALA A 365 -13.96 12.09 -13.54
N VAL A 366 -14.73 12.92 -12.84
CA VAL A 366 -15.66 12.48 -11.79
C VAL A 366 -16.66 11.44 -12.32
N GLU A 367 -17.26 11.66 -13.50
CA GLU A 367 -18.18 10.68 -14.08
C GLU A 367 -17.51 9.36 -14.46
N VAL A 368 -16.28 9.40 -14.97
CA VAL A 368 -15.50 8.19 -15.27
C VAL A 368 -15.16 7.41 -13.98
N HIS A 369 -14.68 8.09 -12.94
CA HIS A 369 -14.36 7.47 -11.67
C HIS A 369 -15.59 6.92 -10.95
N LYS A 370 -16.74 7.61 -11.04
CA LYS A 370 -18.02 7.12 -10.55
C LYS A 370 -18.46 5.85 -11.29
N ALA A 371 -18.29 5.81 -12.62
CA ALA A 371 -18.60 4.63 -13.40
C ALA A 371 -17.70 3.45 -13.03
N LEU A 372 -16.39 3.70 -12.80
CA LEU A 372 -15.43 2.71 -12.29
C LEU A 372 -15.89 2.13 -10.95
N ALA A 373 -16.13 2.99 -9.96
CA ALA A 373 -16.49 2.56 -8.61
C ALA A 373 -17.78 1.74 -8.60
N LEU A 374 -18.85 2.24 -9.24
CA LEU A 374 -20.14 1.55 -9.27
C LEU A 374 -20.07 0.21 -10.00
N ALA A 375 -19.32 0.12 -11.10
CA ALA A 375 -19.17 -1.14 -11.84
C ALA A 375 -18.30 -2.14 -11.04
N ALA A 376 -17.23 -1.69 -10.40
CA ALA A 376 -16.35 -2.53 -9.59
C ALA A 376 -17.08 -3.09 -8.35
N TYR A 377 -17.78 -2.25 -7.58
CA TYR A 377 -18.55 -2.72 -6.42
C TYR A 377 -19.74 -3.59 -6.86
N GLY A 378 -20.43 -3.24 -7.94
CA GLY A 378 -21.50 -4.09 -8.50
C GLY A 378 -20.98 -5.47 -8.89
N ALA A 379 -19.80 -5.54 -9.53
CA ALA A 379 -19.15 -6.82 -9.85
C ALA A 379 -18.76 -7.62 -8.61
N SER A 380 -18.30 -6.95 -7.54
CA SER A 380 -18.00 -7.60 -6.26
C SER A 380 -19.24 -8.23 -5.65
N VAL A 381 -20.38 -7.54 -5.65
CA VAL A 381 -21.66 -8.08 -5.17
C VAL A 381 -22.09 -9.29 -6.01
N ALA A 382 -22.04 -9.19 -7.34
CA ALA A 382 -22.37 -10.31 -8.24
C ALA A 382 -21.45 -11.52 -8.02
N MET A 383 -20.15 -11.28 -7.77
CA MET A 383 -19.22 -12.37 -7.43
C MET A 383 -19.55 -13.01 -6.08
N ALA A 384 -20.01 -12.25 -5.09
CA ALA A 384 -20.45 -12.82 -3.80
C ALA A 384 -21.64 -13.77 -3.95
N GLU A 385 -22.57 -13.48 -4.87
CA GLU A 385 -23.66 -14.40 -5.23
C GLU A 385 -23.15 -15.69 -5.90
N GLN A 386 -22.17 -15.58 -6.78
CA GLN A 386 -21.63 -16.69 -7.57
C GLN A 386 -20.59 -17.54 -6.80
N ARG A 387 -19.75 -16.91 -6.01
CA ARG A 387 -18.55 -17.49 -5.37
C ARG A 387 -18.66 -17.61 -3.85
N GLY A 388 -19.70 -17.05 -3.25
CA GLY A 388 -19.80 -16.79 -1.84
C GLY A 388 -19.14 -15.47 -1.44
N ALA A 389 -19.59 -14.87 -0.34
CA ALA A 389 -18.94 -13.69 0.23
C ALA A 389 -17.50 -14.04 0.69
N PHE A 390 -16.63 -13.02 0.73
CA PHE A 390 -15.30 -13.22 1.32
C PHE A 390 -15.42 -13.47 2.83
N PRO A 391 -14.51 -14.27 3.46
CA PRO A 391 -14.71 -14.77 4.82
C PRO A 391 -14.87 -13.72 5.92
N LEU A 392 -14.39 -12.51 5.67
CA LEU A 392 -14.48 -11.42 6.64
C LEU A 392 -15.84 -10.70 6.64
N TYR A 393 -16.64 -10.84 5.57
CA TYR A 393 -17.95 -10.19 5.40
C TYR A 393 -19.00 -10.67 6.40
#